data_40310291f17eedc7c0aa158dbbbc961f
#
_entry.id   40310291f17eedc7c0aa158dbbbc961f
#
_cell.length_a   1.000
_cell.length_b   1.000
_cell.length_c   1.000
_cell.angle_alpha   90.00
_cell.angle_beta   90.00
_cell.angle_gamma   90.00
#
_symmetry.space_group_name_H-M   'P 1'
#
loop_
_entity.id
_entity.type
_entity.pdbx_description
1 polymer ?
#
loop_
_entity_poly.entity_id
_entity_poly.type
_entity_poly.pdbx_seq_one_letter_code
_entity_poly.pdbx_strand_id
1 'polypeptide(L)'
;MTSADALADIEDVSAFLACGARARLLPSRSDAYLRLVRRYIADSEFAIRVRAAADGWGLSVLDVSLRNGLVLAARPGSLFEIKMDDYARTGSREKVLHGITHLAVAAVCFPRPDDLADDTYIGHVSAASVDIIVREACRVLQNRVDGTADGGDPVSGSSELEEAWRAYTRRPEVAANKNTTTTLAIAKRALNWLADRGLLMPRPVPGEDDTYRTTGRYQVYVRELAAHAAFQDLLSLGVHVPVDGDGRLAGPAMVLD
;
A
#
# COMPACT_ATOMS: atom_id res chain seq x y z
N MET A 1 11.06 -31.72 -26.56
CA MET A 1 11.85 -30.81 -25.74
C MET A 1 13.15 -31.51 -25.36
N THR A 2 14.28 -30.98 -25.77
CA THR A 2 15.58 -31.53 -25.39
C THR A 2 15.95 -31.18 -23.96
N SER A 3 16.92 -31.89 -23.36
CA SER A 3 17.43 -31.54 -22.02
C SER A 3 17.99 -30.10 -21.94
N ALA A 4 18.58 -29.63 -23.04
CA ALA A 4 19.12 -28.27 -23.15
C ALA A 4 17.98 -27.22 -23.15
N ASP A 5 16.87 -27.50 -23.84
CA ASP A 5 15.71 -26.60 -23.87
C ASP A 5 15.08 -26.48 -22.46
N ALA A 6 15.03 -27.60 -21.72
CA ALA A 6 14.48 -27.61 -20.37
C ALA A 6 15.36 -26.79 -19.40
N LEU A 7 16.68 -26.85 -19.53
CA LEU A 7 17.60 -26.04 -18.70
C LEU A 7 17.44 -24.55 -19.01
N ALA A 8 17.38 -24.17 -20.30
CA ALA A 8 17.19 -22.78 -20.71
C ALA A 8 15.84 -22.22 -20.19
N ASP A 9 14.80 -23.04 -20.15
CA ASP A 9 13.51 -22.66 -19.59
C ASP A 9 13.58 -22.41 -18.05
N ILE A 10 14.30 -23.24 -17.31
CA ILE A 10 14.51 -23.05 -15.87
C ILE A 10 15.30 -21.78 -15.61
N GLU A 11 16.33 -21.50 -16.41
CA GLU A 11 17.11 -20.27 -16.30
C GLU A 11 16.25 -19.02 -16.55
N ASP A 12 15.43 -19.01 -17.63
CA ASP A 12 14.53 -17.90 -17.96
C ASP A 12 13.47 -17.68 -16.85
N VAL A 13 12.87 -18.75 -16.31
CA VAL A 13 11.91 -18.67 -15.18
C VAL A 13 12.58 -18.06 -13.96
N SER A 14 13.78 -18.55 -13.61
CA SER A 14 14.52 -18.07 -12.44
C SER A 14 14.93 -16.60 -12.60
N ALA A 15 15.42 -16.22 -13.78
CA ALA A 15 15.78 -14.85 -14.10
C ALA A 15 14.55 -13.92 -14.05
N PHE A 16 13.39 -14.39 -14.51
CA PHE A 16 12.16 -13.60 -14.48
C PHE A 16 11.68 -13.36 -13.05
N LEU A 17 11.69 -14.37 -12.18
CA LEU A 17 11.37 -14.22 -10.77
C LEU A 17 12.35 -13.28 -10.06
N ALA A 18 13.64 -13.40 -10.35
CA ALA A 18 14.66 -12.49 -9.82
C ALA A 18 14.44 -11.03 -10.24
N CYS A 19 14.00 -10.79 -11.48
CA CYS A 19 13.61 -9.46 -11.94
C CYS A 19 12.38 -8.94 -11.17
N GLY A 20 11.36 -9.78 -10.96
CA GLY A 20 10.15 -9.44 -10.19
C GLY A 20 10.43 -9.11 -8.73
N ALA A 21 11.40 -9.80 -8.11
CA ALA A 21 11.83 -9.56 -6.75
C ALA A 21 12.59 -8.22 -6.57
N ARG A 22 13.11 -7.63 -7.65
CA ARG A 22 13.78 -6.32 -7.61
C ARG A 22 12.77 -5.19 -7.71
N ALA A 23 12.41 -4.63 -6.58
CA ALA A 23 11.33 -3.65 -6.42
C ALA A 23 11.38 -2.45 -7.40
N ARG A 24 12.57 -1.98 -7.79
CA ARG A 24 12.76 -0.77 -8.64
C ARG A 24 13.15 -1.10 -10.07
N LEU A 25 13.25 -2.38 -10.45
CA LEU A 25 13.58 -2.78 -11.81
C LEU A 25 12.31 -2.74 -12.66
N LEU A 26 12.36 -1.99 -13.75
CA LEU A 26 11.28 -1.91 -14.73
C LEU A 26 11.70 -2.55 -16.06
N PRO A 27 10.78 -3.15 -16.82
CA PRO A 27 11.07 -3.72 -18.14
C PRO A 27 11.72 -2.71 -19.10
N SER A 28 11.30 -1.44 -19.02
CA SER A 28 11.84 -0.35 -19.86
C SER A 28 13.32 -0.03 -19.61
N ARG A 29 13.93 -0.58 -18.55
CA ARG A 29 15.34 -0.36 -18.21
C ARG A 29 16.23 -1.58 -18.45
N SER A 30 15.68 -2.67 -18.99
CA SER A 30 16.41 -3.92 -19.20
C SER A 30 15.79 -4.73 -20.34
N ASP A 31 16.49 -4.84 -21.47
CA ASP A 31 16.03 -5.61 -22.63
C ASP A 31 15.81 -7.09 -22.29
N ALA A 32 16.67 -7.66 -21.44
CA ALA A 32 16.52 -9.03 -20.97
C ALA A 32 15.21 -9.21 -20.18
N TYR A 33 14.90 -8.26 -19.29
CA TYR A 33 13.64 -8.30 -18.54
C TYR A 33 12.42 -8.09 -19.46
N LEU A 34 12.49 -7.14 -20.37
CA LEU A 34 11.43 -6.88 -21.36
C LEU A 34 11.14 -8.11 -22.23
N ARG A 35 12.20 -8.83 -22.66
CA ARG A 35 12.07 -10.10 -23.38
C ARG A 35 11.30 -11.14 -22.57
N LEU A 36 11.60 -11.29 -21.28
CA LEU A 36 10.93 -12.25 -20.41
C LEU A 36 9.47 -11.88 -20.17
N VAL A 37 9.15 -10.59 -19.98
CA VAL A 37 7.76 -10.11 -19.90
C VAL A 37 6.98 -10.45 -21.17
N ARG A 38 7.56 -10.17 -22.35
CA ARG A 38 6.93 -10.50 -23.64
C ARG A 38 6.73 -12.00 -23.80
N ARG A 39 7.73 -12.80 -23.39
CA ARG A 39 7.62 -14.26 -23.40
C ARG A 39 6.47 -14.73 -22.51
N TYR A 40 6.35 -14.22 -21.29
CA TYR A 40 5.27 -14.57 -20.38
C TYR A 40 3.87 -14.27 -20.96
N ILE A 41 3.74 -13.14 -21.66
CA ILE A 41 2.45 -12.73 -22.27
C ILE A 41 2.11 -13.61 -23.49
N ALA A 42 3.12 -14.02 -24.28
CA ALA A 42 2.92 -14.74 -25.54
C ALA A 42 2.94 -16.27 -25.41
N ASP A 43 3.57 -16.83 -24.36
CA ASP A 43 3.82 -18.25 -24.14
C ASP A 43 3.13 -18.73 -22.87
N SER A 44 1.97 -19.39 -23.01
CA SER A 44 1.19 -19.91 -21.89
C SER A 44 1.92 -20.97 -21.08
N GLU A 45 2.76 -21.80 -21.72
CA GLU A 45 3.57 -22.81 -21.04
C GLU A 45 4.63 -22.17 -20.14
N PHE A 46 5.29 -21.13 -20.63
CA PHE A 46 6.21 -20.35 -19.83
C PHE A 46 5.51 -19.67 -18.66
N ALA A 47 4.32 -19.09 -18.90
CA ALA A 47 3.52 -18.46 -17.85
C ALA A 47 3.12 -19.46 -16.73
N ILE A 48 2.74 -20.69 -17.09
CA ILE A 48 2.43 -21.75 -16.14
C ILE A 48 3.66 -22.09 -15.28
N ARG A 49 4.83 -22.25 -15.90
CA ARG A 49 6.08 -22.55 -15.19
C ARG A 49 6.48 -21.43 -14.23
N VAL A 50 6.36 -20.17 -14.64
CA VAL A 50 6.65 -19.00 -13.79
C VAL A 50 5.72 -18.98 -12.56
N ARG A 51 4.41 -19.22 -12.76
CA ARG A 51 3.45 -19.28 -11.66
C ARG A 51 3.76 -20.42 -10.70
N ALA A 52 4.03 -21.61 -11.24
CA ALA A 52 4.38 -22.78 -10.44
C ALA A 52 5.66 -22.54 -9.61
N ALA A 53 6.67 -21.90 -10.19
CA ALA A 53 7.90 -21.57 -9.50
C ALA A 53 7.66 -20.46 -8.42
N ALA A 54 6.86 -19.45 -8.72
CA ALA A 54 6.43 -18.45 -7.73
C ALA A 54 5.69 -19.10 -6.57
N ASP A 55 4.76 -20.01 -6.87
CA ASP A 55 4.01 -20.77 -5.87
C ASP A 55 4.93 -21.59 -4.96
N GLY A 56 5.95 -22.23 -5.53
CA GLY A 56 6.97 -22.96 -4.77
C GLY A 56 7.81 -22.07 -3.83
N TRP A 57 7.92 -20.79 -4.13
CA TRP A 57 8.53 -19.78 -3.24
C TRP A 57 7.54 -19.20 -2.23
N GLY A 58 6.26 -19.57 -2.28
CA GLY A 58 5.22 -18.96 -1.45
C GLY A 58 4.86 -17.54 -1.90
N LEU A 59 5.03 -17.25 -3.19
CA LEU A 59 4.66 -15.98 -3.82
C LEU A 59 3.44 -16.17 -4.73
N SER A 60 2.63 -15.13 -4.86
CA SER A 60 1.57 -15.02 -5.87
C SER A 60 1.96 -14.03 -6.94
N VAL A 61 1.70 -14.37 -8.20
CA VAL A 61 1.81 -13.43 -9.32
C VAL A 61 0.54 -12.59 -9.35
N LEU A 62 0.65 -11.29 -9.03
CA LEU A 62 -0.47 -10.35 -9.06
C LEU A 62 -0.73 -9.81 -10.46
N ASP A 63 0.33 -9.40 -11.17
CA ASP A 63 0.26 -8.82 -12.52
C ASP A 63 1.55 -9.07 -13.29
N VAL A 64 1.42 -9.13 -14.62
CA VAL A 64 2.55 -9.10 -15.56
C VAL A 64 2.22 -8.16 -16.72
N SER A 65 2.90 -7.04 -16.78
CA SER A 65 2.68 -6.04 -17.83
C SER A 65 3.98 -5.43 -18.34
N LEU A 66 3.95 -4.87 -19.56
CA LEU A 66 5.10 -4.18 -20.13
C LEU A 66 5.51 -2.95 -19.31
N ARG A 67 4.57 -2.37 -18.57
CA ARG A 67 4.78 -1.20 -17.72
C ARG A 67 5.41 -1.55 -16.38
N ASN A 68 4.82 -2.50 -15.65
CA ASN A 68 5.18 -2.81 -14.28
C ASN A 68 6.13 -4.00 -14.16
N GLY A 69 6.24 -4.80 -15.22
CA GLY A 69 6.92 -6.10 -15.18
C GLY A 69 6.13 -7.14 -14.39
N LEU A 70 6.84 -8.07 -13.80
CA LEU A 70 6.29 -9.10 -12.91
C LEU A 70 6.09 -8.52 -11.51
N VAL A 71 4.85 -8.47 -11.07
CA VAL A 71 4.46 -8.02 -9.72
C VAL A 71 4.12 -9.23 -8.87
N LEU A 72 4.89 -9.43 -7.80
CA LEU A 72 4.78 -10.57 -6.90
C LEU A 72 4.32 -10.12 -5.51
N ALA A 73 3.45 -10.89 -4.87
CA ALA A 73 3.08 -10.72 -3.47
C ALA A 73 3.42 -11.98 -2.67
N ALA A 74 3.88 -11.80 -1.44
CA ALA A 74 4.08 -12.91 -0.52
C ALA A 74 2.73 -13.46 -0.06
N ARG A 75 2.62 -14.79 0.00
CA ARG A 75 1.46 -15.47 0.59
C ARG A 75 1.58 -15.47 2.11
N PRO A 76 0.47 -15.47 2.84
CA PRO A 76 0.48 -15.67 4.29
C PRO A 76 1.24 -16.94 4.67
N GLY A 77 2.13 -16.84 5.65
CA GLY A 77 2.97 -17.95 6.12
C GLY A 77 4.20 -18.26 5.25
N SER A 78 4.45 -17.54 4.15
CA SER A 78 5.65 -17.74 3.34
C SER A 78 6.90 -17.12 3.99
N LEU A 79 8.08 -17.59 3.55
CA LEU A 79 9.36 -17.01 3.99
C LEU A 79 9.55 -15.55 3.55
N PHE A 80 8.81 -15.09 2.56
CA PHE A 80 8.84 -13.72 2.04
C PHE A 80 7.77 -12.83 2.67
N GLU A 81 6.91 -13.39 3.54
CA GLU A 81 5.90 -12.61 4.25
C GLU A 81 6.59 -11.59 5.17
N ILE A 82 6.23 -10.34 5.01
CA ILE A 82 6.69 -9.26 5.87
C ILE A 82 5.67 -9.12 7.00
N LYS A 83 6.09 -9.53 8.19
CA LYS A 83 5.26 -9.39 9.39
C LYS A 83 5.32 -7.96 9.92
N MET A 84 4.25 -7.55 10.60
CA MET A 84 4.25 -6.24 11.27
C MET A 84 5.40 -6.09 12.28
N ASP A 85 5.90 -7.20 12.85
CA ASP A 85 7.07 -7.19 13.73
C ASP A 85 8.37 -6.80 13.03
N ASP A 86 8.49 -7.10 11.73
CA ASP A 86 9.66 -6.71 10.93
C ASP A 86 9.60 -5.22 10.56
N TYR A 87 8.40 -4.67 10.47
CA TYR A 87 8.16 -3.26 10.17
C TYR A 87 8.25 -2.37 11.43
N ALA A 88 7.58 -2.77 12.50
CA ALA A 88 7.51 -2.03 13.75
C ALA A 88 7.63 -2.99 14.93
N ARG A 89 8.79 -2.98 15.60
CA ARG A 89 9.03 -3.76 16.83
C ARG A 89 8.29 -3.09 18.01
N THR A 90 6.96 -3.20 17.99
CA THR A 90 6.08 -2.51 18.93
C THR A 90 4.97 -3.44 19.41
N GLY A 91 4.26 -3.07 20.48
CA GLY A 91 3.12 -3.84 20.97
C GLY A 91 1.94 -3.90 19.98
N SER A 92 0.99 -4.80 20.23
CA SER A 92 -0.16 -5.06 19.33
C SER A 92 -0.92 -3.79 18.94
N ARG A 93 -1.15 -2.88 19.89
CA ARG A 93 -1.79 -1.56 19.67
C ARG A 93 -1.07 -0.72 18.60
N GLU A 94 0.25 -0.66 18.65
CA GLU A 94 1.05 0.06 17.68
C GLU A 94 0.97 -0.57 16.29
N LYS A 95 0.90 -1.91 16.21
CA LYS A 95 0.75 -2.64 14.94
C LYS A 95 -0.55 -2.30 14.24
N VAL A 96 -1.67 -2.26 14.98
CA VAL A 96 -2.97 -1.84 14.45
C VAL A 96 -2.90 -0.41 13.92
N LEU A 97 -2.27 0.49 14.67
CA LEU A 97 -2.10 1.89 14.26
C LEU A 97 -1.30 2.03 12.96
N HIS A 98 -0.20 1.25 12.82
CA HIS A 98 0.55 1.22 11.58
C HIS A 98 -0.26 0.63 10.42
N GLY A 99 -1.08 -0.40 10.67
CA GLY A 99 -2.01 -0.96 9.67
C GLY A 99 -2.98 0.09 9.15
N ILE A 100 -3.66 0.81 10.05
CA ILE A 100 -4.56 1.93 9.70
C ILE A 100 -3.82 2.99 8.87
N THR A 101 -2.58 3.31 9.25
CA THR A 101 -1.79 4.31 8.52
C THR A 101 -1.50 3.85 7.08
N HIS A 102 -1.15 2.59 6.85
CA HIS A 102 -0.95 2.05 5.50
C HIS A 102 -2.24 2.08 4.66
N LEU A 103 -3.38 1.77 5.26
CA LEU A 103 -4.68 1.88 4.61
C LEU A 103 -5.00 3.35 4.25
N ALA A 104 -4.70 4.28 5.15
CA ALA A 104 -4.85 5.71 4.88
C ALA A 104 -3.96 6.18 3.72
N VAL A 105 -2.71 5.68 3.62
CA VAL A 105 -1.84 5.95 2.47
C VAL A 105 -2.50 5.49 1.17
N ALA A 106 -3.06 4.29 1.14
CA ALA A 106 -3.76 3.78 -0.05
C ALA A 106 -4.99 4.62 -0.40
N ALA A 107 -5.80 5.00 0.60
CA ALA A 107 -6.98 5.85 0.39
C ALA A 107 -6.63 7.25 -0.13
N VAL A 108 -5.55 7.87 0.38
CA VAL A 108 -5.05 9.16 -0.13
C VAL A 108 -4.55 9.02 -1.57
N CYS A 109 -3.82 7.93 -1.87
CA CYS A 109 -3.27 7.71 -3.20
C CYS A 109 -4.34 7.40 -4.24
N PHE A 110 -5.42 6.71 -3.88
CA PHE A 110 -6.48 6.23 -4.77
C PHE A 110 -7.85 6.53 -4.16
N PRO A 111 -8.26 7.81 -4.16
CA PRO A 111 -9.48 8.25 -3.49
C PRO A 111 -10.78 7.76 -4.16
N ARG A 112 -10.71 7.32 -5.42
CA ARG A 112 -11.86 6.80 -6.17
C ARG A 112 -11.57 5.40 -6.70
N PRO A 113 -12.57 4.52 -6.80
CA PRO A 113 -12.40 3.19 -7.42
C PRO A 113 -11.83 3.24 -8.84
N ASP A 114 -12.24 4.23 -9.64
CA ASP A 114 -11.77 4.43 -11.01
C ASP A 114 -10.27 4.73 -11.08
N ASP A 115 -9.69 5.34 -10.05
CA ASP A 115 -8.25 5.62 -9.97
C ASP A 115 -7.42 4.32 -9.90
N LEU A 116 -8.00 3.23 -9.41
CA LEU A 116 -7.38 1.91 -9.41
C LEU A 116 -7.52 1.18 -10.76
N ALA A 117 -8.55 1.50 -11.53
CA ALA A 117 -8.80 0.92 -12.85
C ALA A 117 -8.01 1.62 -13.97
N ASP A 118 -7.68 2.90 -13.80
CA ASP A 118 -6.90 3.68 -14.77
C ASP A 118 -5.40 3.44 -14.59
N ASP A 119 -4.81 2.61 -15.44
CA ASP A 119 -3.37 2.31 -15.42
C ASP A 119 -2.47 3.55 -15.63
N THR A 120 -3.02 4.67 -16.11
CA THR A 120 -2.27 5.93 -16.28
C THR A 120 -2.30 6.83 -15.06
N TYR A 121 -3.19 6.57 -14.13
CA TYR A 121 -3.34 7.37 -12.92
C TYR A 121 -2.10 7.33 -12.02
N ILE A 122 -1.73 8.48 -11.49
CA ILE A 122 -0.60 8.64 -10.57
C ILE A 122 -1.10 9.40 -9.34
N GLY A 123 -1.28 8.66 -8.24
CA GLY A 123 -1.64 9.25 -6.95
C GLY A 123 -0.46 9.99 -6.31
N HIS A 124 -0.80 10.98 -5.52
CA HIS A 124 0.14 11.80 -4.74
C HIS A 124 -0.20 11.72 -3.26
N VAL A 125 0.82 11.71 -2.42
CA VAL A 125 0.65 11.60 -0.97
C VAL A 125 1.76 12.32 -0.24
N SER A 126 1.40 12.94 0.90
CA SER A 126 2.35 13.51 1.86
C SER A 126 2.09 12.96 3.26
N ALA A 127 3.06 13.12 4.17
CA ALA A 127 2.86 12.71 5.55
C ALA A 127 1.71 13.48 6.22
N ALA A 128 1.57 14.76 5.89
CA ALA A 128 0.48 15.59 6.38
C ALA A 128 -0.89 15.11 5.89
N SER A 129 -1.01 14.78 4.59
CA SER A 129 -2.27 14.28 4.03
C SER A 129 -2.70 12.95 4.68
N VAL A 130 -1.76 12.05 4.94
CA VAL A 130 -2.03 10.78 5.64
C VAL A 130 -2.49 11.05 7.08
N ASP A 131 -1.82 11.95 7.81
CA ASP A 131 -2.19 12.29 9.18
C ASP A 131 -3.61 12.84 9.29
N ILE A 132 -3.99 13.73 8.36
CA ILE A 132 -5.36 14.29 8.28
C ILE A 132 -6.39 13.15 8.12
N ILE A 133 -6.17 12.24 7.19
CA ILE A 133 -7.11 11.13 6.94
C ILE A 133 -7.21 10.17 8.13
N VAL A 134 -6.08 9.85 8.76
CA VAL A 134 -6.10 8.98 9.97
C VAL A 134 -6.84 9.67 11.12
N ARG A 135 -6.64 10.97 11.33
CA ARG A 135 -7.37 11.73 12.36
C ARG A 135 -8.86 11.76 12.09
N GLU A 136 -9.25 11.98 10.84
CA GLU A 136 -10.67 11.98 10.45
C GLU A 136 -11.29 10.58 10.66
N ALA A 137 -10.61 9.52 10.26
CA ALA A 137 -11.06 8.15 10.52
C ALA A 137 -11.24 7.89 12.03
N CYS A 138 -10.28 8.34 12.84
CA CYS A 138 -10.37 8.24 14.31
C CYS A 138 -11.57 9.01 14.87
N ARG A 139 -11.85 10.21 14.34
CA ARG A 139 -13.00 11.03 14.75
C ARG A 139 -14.33 10.36 14.39
N VAL A 140 -14.42 9.79 13.20
CA VAL A 140 -15.64 9.05 12.78
C VAL A 140 -15.87 7.83 13.67
N LEU A 141 -14.81 7.07 13.98
CA LEU A 141 -14.90 5.93 14.89
C LEU A 141 -15.34 6.34 16.29
N GLN A 142 -14.80 7.45 16.81
CA GLN A 142 -15.21 7.99 18.11
C GLN A 142 -16.69 8.33 18.13
N ASN A 143 -17.19 9.07 17.16
CA ASN A 143 -18.59 9.46 17.09
C ASN A 143 -19.53 8.24 17.01
N ARG A 144 -19.12 7.16 16.34
CA ARG A 144 -19.90 5.92 16.30
C ARG A 144 -19.96 5.23 17.66
N VAL A 145 -18.82 5.13 18.35
CA VAL A 145 -18.76 4.53 19.70
C VAL A 145 -19.62 5.35 20.67
N ASP A 146 -19.51 6.68 20.63
CA ASP A 146 -20.31 7.57 21.49
C ASP A 146 -21.81 7.48 21.15
N GLY A 147 -22.18 7.33 19.88
CA GLY A 147 -23.56 7.14 19.42
C GLY A 147 -24.16 5.77 19.74
N THR A 148 -23.33 4.71 19.87
CA THR A 148 -23.79 3.37 20.27
C THR A 148 -24.02 3.25 21.79
N ALA A 149 -23.47 4.15 22.59
CA ALA A 149 -23.78 4.24 24.02
C ALA A 149 -25.29 4.54 24.29
N ASP A 150 -26.01 5.01 23.27
CA ASP A 150 -27.46 5.33 23.31
C ASP A 150 -28.36 4.19 22.74
N GLY A 151 -27.88 2.95 22.69
CA GLY A 151 -28.68 1.74 22.36
C GLY A 151 -28.57 1.20 20.94
N GLY A 152 -27.56 1.59 20.18
CA GLY A 152 -27.21 0.99 18.88
C GLY A 152 -26.43 -0.32 19.03
N ASP A 153 -26.49 -1.19 17.99
CA ASP A 153 -25.70 -2.42 17.95
C ASP A 153 -24.21 -2.12 18.15
N PRO A 154 -23.50 -2.90 19.01
CA PRO A 154 -22.08 -2.69 19.20
C PRO A 154 -21.37 -2.86 17.85
N VAL A 155 -20.64 -1.83 17.41
CA VAL A 155 -19.75 -1.96 16.26
C VAL A 155 -18.85 -3.16 16.54
N SER A 156 -18.91 -4.18 15.68
CA SER A 156 -18.03 -5.36 15.71
C SER A 156 -16.58 -4.94 15.43
N GLY A 157 -16.03 -4.08 16.28
CA GLY A 157 -14.66 -3.64 16.27
C GLY A 157 -13.99 -4.17 17.51
N SER A 158 -12.90 -4.90 17.34
CA SER A 158 -12.09 -5.36 18.44
C SER A 158 -11.74 -4.20 19.37
N SER A 159 -11.66 -4.47 20.66
CA SER A 159 -11.14 -3.52 21.67
C SER A 159 -9.79 -2.90 21.26
N GLU A 160 -9.03 -3.62 20.44
CA GLU A 160 -7.74 -3.22 19.87
C GLU A 160 -7.85 -2.03 18.88
N LEU A 161 -8.90 -2.02 18.03
CA LEU A 161 -9.15 -0.91 17.12
C LEU A 161 -9.52 0.35 17.89
N GLU A 162 -10.37 0.21 18.91
CA GLU A 162 -10.78 1.30 19.80
C GLU A 162 -9.58 1.87 20.57
N GLU A 163 -8.73 1.02 21.09
CA GLU A 163 -7.50 1.44 21.75
C GLU A 163 -6.50 2.12 20.80
N ALA A 164 -6.41 1.64 19.55
CA ALA A 164 -5.51 2.20 18.55
C ALA A 164 -5.91 3.63 18.17
N TRP A 165 -7.19 3.90 17.87
CA TRP A 165 -7.62 5.25 17.51
C TRP A 165 -7.51 6.22 18.70
N ARG A 166 -7.80 5.79 19.93
CA ARG A 166 -7.59 6.62 21.15
C ARG A 166 -6.11 6.94 21.34
N ALA A 167 -5.23 5.97 21.05
CA ALA A 167 -3.79 6.19 21.14
C ALA A 167 -3.29 7.18 20.08
N TYR A 168 -3.88 7.17 18.88
CA TYR A 168 -3.53 8.11 17.81
C TYR A 168 -3.97 9.53 18.14
N THR A 169 -5.24 9.73 18.52
CA THR A 169 -5.78 11.06 18.83
C THR A 169 -5.10 11.75 20.01
N ARG A 170 -4.56 10.99 20.96
CA ARG A 170 -3.78 11.53 22.07
C ARG A 170 -2.36 11.93 21.74
N ARG A 171 -1.84 11.52 20.57
CA ARG A 171 -0.47 11.82 20.18
C ARG A 171 -0.36 13.24 19.63
N PRO A 172 0.70 13.97 19.98
CA PRO A 172 0.94 15.29 19.40
C PRO A 172 1.32 15.16 17.93
N GLU A 173 0.92 16.13 17.16
CA GLU A 173 1.34 16.30 15.76
C GLU A 173 2.81 16.67 15.65
N VAL A 174 3.27 17.53 16.56
CA VAL A 174 4.65 18.01 16.64
C VAL A 174 5.31 17.47 17.91
N ALA A 175 6.56 17.05 17.81
CA ALA A 175 7.30 16.50 18.94
C ALA A 175 7.58 17.55 20.01
N ALA A 176 7.11 17.28 21.24
CA ALA A 176 7.46 18.09 22.41
C ALA A 176 8.92 17.84 22.86
N ASN A 177 9.47 16.65 22.57
CA ASN A 177 10.86 16.26 22.85
C ASN A 177 11.31 15.15 21.90
N LYS A 178 12.62 14.79 21.92
CA LYS A 178 13.23 13.79 21.03
C LYS A 178 12.65 12.37 21.17
N ASN A 179 12.01 12.06 22.27
CA ASN A 179 11.46 10.74 22.56
C ASN A 179 9.97 10.62 22.25
N THR A 180 9.32 11.71 21.83
CA THR A 180 7.89 11.72 21.51
C THR A 180 7.66 11.23 20.10
N THR A 181 7.03 10.07 19.95
CA THR A 181 6.56 9.59 18.63
C THR A 181 5.33 10.39 18.24
N THR A 182 5.45 11.17 17.17
CA THR A 182 4.35 11.99 16.64
C THR A 182 3.53 11.21 15.62
N THR A 183 2.32 11.67 15.34
CA THR A 183 1.49 11.08 14.28
C THR A 183 2.13 11.26 12.91
N LEU A 184 2.75 12.41 12.63
CA LEU A 184 3.52 12.63 11.41
C LEU A 184 4.71 11.67 11.27
N ALA A 185 5.39 11.34 12.37
CA ALA A 185 6.49 10.37 12.35
C ALA A 185 6.02 8.96 11.95
N ILE A 186 4.80 8.57 12.34
CA ILE A 186 4.19 7.30 11.94
C ILE A 186 3.87 7.32 10.44
N ALA A 187 3.26 8.40 9.95
CA ALA A 187 2.97 8.59 8.53
C ALA A 187 4.25 8.56 7.67
N LYS A 188 5.28 9.33 8.07
CA LYS A 188 6.60 9.33 7.41
C LYS A 188 7.22 7.93 7.35
N ARG A 189 7.15 7.16 8.43
CA ARG A 189 7.65 5.77 8.46
C ARG A 189 6.94 4.90 7.44
N ALA A 190 5.61 4.99 7.34
CA ALA A 190 4.83 4.25 6.36
C ALA A 190 5.23 4.61 4.92
N LEU A 191 5.34 5.91 4.61
CA LEU A 191 5.73 6.39 3.29
C LEU A 191 7.16 5.95 2.90
N ASN A 192 8.12 6.09 3.81
CA ASN A 192 9.50 5.64 3.58
C ASN A 192 9.57 4.13 3.34
N TRP A 193 8.85 3.34 4.15
CA TRP A 193 8.81 1.90 4.00
C TRP A 193 8.24 1.45 2.63
N LEU A 194 7.18 2.11 2.16
CA LEU A 194 6.62 1.88 0.83
C LEU A 194 7.59 2.33 -0.29
N ALA A 195 8.29 3.45 -0.08
CA ALA A 195 9.29 3.94 -1.02
C ALA A 195 10.51 3.02 -1.14
N ASP A 196 10.99 2.47 -0.02
CA ASP A 196 12.09 1.50 0.00
C ASP A 196 11.75 0.23 -0.79
N ARG A 197 10.47 -0.14 -0.83
CA ARG A 197 9.94 -1.27 -1.60
C ARG A 197 9.55 -0.92 -3.03
N GLY A 198 9.83 0.30 -3.48
CA GLY A 198 9.52 0.75 -4.84
C GLY A 198 8.02 0.88 -5.14
N LEU A 199 7.19 0.94 -4.11
CA LEU A 199 5.74 1.15 -4.23
C LEU A 199 5.41 2.65 -4.34
N LEU A 200 6.19 3.48 -3.66
CA LEU A 200 6.16 4.94 -3.80
C LEU A 200 7.49 5.46 -4.33
N MET A 201 7.48 6.63 -4.94
CA MET A 201 8.67 7.36 -5.35
C MET A 201 8.66 8.76 -4.72
N PRO A 202 9.77 9.18 -4.06
CA PRO A 202 9.89 10.54 -3.58
C PRO A 202 9.66 11.55 -4.71
N ARG A 203 8.90 12.61 -4.42
CA ARG A 203 8.65 13.72 -5.31
C ARG A 203 8.88 15.01 -4.54
N PRO A 204 10.10 15.58 -4.58
CA PRO A 204 10.35 16.86 -3.93
C PRO A 204 9.44 17.94 -4.51
N VAL A 205 8.65 18.59 -3.67
CA VAL A 205 7.83 19.75 -4.00
C VAL A 205 8.36 20.92 -3.17
N PRO A 206 8.71 22.07 -3.77
CA PRO A 206 9.17 23.21 -3.01
C PRO A 206 8.12 23.63 -1.96
N GLY A 207 8.54 23.71 -0.70
CA GLY A 207 7.66 24.08 0.43
C GLY A 207 6.83 22.95 1.02
N GLU A 208 6.91 21.75 0.48
CA GLU A 208 6.28 20.54 1.03
C GLU A 208 7.33 19.48 1.34
N ASP A 209 7.43 19.08 2.59
CA ASP A 209 8.28 17.98 3.00
C ASP A 209 7.59 16.63 2.82
N ASP A 210 8.37 15.60 2.52
CA ASP A 210 7.93 14.21 2.50
C ASP A 210 6.75 13.93 1.55
N THR A 211 6.83 14.43 0.31
CA THR A 211 5.87 14.14 -0.75
C THR A 211 6.32 12.98 -1.63
N TYR A 212 5.35 12.15 -2.03
CA TYR A 212 5.56 10.94 -2.83
C TYR A 212 4.52 10.83 -3.92
N ARG A 213 4.86 10.08 -4.97
CA ARG A 213 3.91 9.64 -6.00
C ARG A 213 3.85 8.12 -6.05
N THR A 214 2.71 7.58 -6.47
CA THR A 214 2.53 6.15 -6.66
C THR A 214 3.34 5.60 -7.83
N THR A 215 3.71 4.33 -7.73
CA THR A 215 4.17 3.54 -8.87
C THR A 215 3.02 2.66 -9.37
N GLY A 216 3.08 2.19 -10.62
CA GLY A 216 2.10 1.24 -11.12
C GLY A 216 2.08 -0.08 -10.32
N ARG A 217 3.21 -0.47 -9.71
CA ARG A 217 3.26 -1.61 -8.79
C ARG A 217 2.38 -1.38 -7.57
N TYR A 218 2.41 -0.19 -6.97
CA TYR A 218 1.56 0.09 -5.81
C TYR A 218 0.08 0.03 -6.17
N GLN A 219 -0.29 0.56 -7.33
CA GLN A 219 -1.65 0.46 -7.85
C GLN A 219 -2.11 -1.00 -7.98
N VAL A 220 -1.27 -1.88 -8.56
CA VAL A 220 -1.55 -3.32 -8.63
C VAL A 220 -1.71 -3.92 -7.22
N TYR A 221 -0.81 -3.60 -6.29
CA TYR A 221 -0.93 -4.09 -4.90
C TYR A 221 -2.23 -3.66 -4.25
N VAL A 222 -2.62 -2.40 -4.37
CA VAL A 222 -3.86 -1.90 -3.78
C VAL A 222 -5.07 -2.55 -4.47
N ARG A 223 -5.09 -2.65 -5.80
CA ARG A 223 -6.18 -3.25 -6.57
C ARG A 223 -6.40 -4.72 -6.22
N GLU A 224 -5.33 -5.51 -6.17
CA GLU A 224 -5.43 -6.96 -6.00
C GLU A 224 -5.54 -7.41 -4.53
N LEU A 225 -4.92 -6.66 -3.60
CA LEU A 225 -4.90 -7.03 -2.18
C LEU A 225 -5.92 -6.26 -1.35
N ALA A 226 -6.24 -5.01 -1.70
CA ALA A 226 -7.21 -4.21 -0.97
C ALA A 226 -8.67 -4.49 -1.38
N ALA A 227 -8.91 -5.26 -2.44
CA ALA A 227 -10.24 -5.79 -2.76
C ALA A 227 -10.82 -6.68 -1.64
N HIS A 228 -10.00 -7.02 -0.64
CA HIS A 228 -10.43 -7.76 0.55
C HIS A 228 -10.84 -6.81 1.68
N ALA A 229 -11.95 -7.12 2.30
CA ALA A 229 -12.71 -6.59 3.44
C ALA A 229 -12.19 -5.30 4.13
N ALA A 230 -10.92 -5.20 4.49
CA ALA A 230 -10.40 -4.09 5.29
C ALA A 230 -10.43 -2.72 4.60
N PHE A 231 -10.26 -2.66 3.28
CA PHE A 231 -10.36 -1.39 2.53
C PHE A 231 -11.82 -1.01 2.34
N GLN A 232 -12.69 -1.98 2.07
CA GLN A 232 -14.13 -1.77 2.03
C GLN A 232 -14.66 -1.31 3.39
N ASP A 233 -14.13 -1.84 4.48
CA ASP A 233 -14.50 -1.43 5.83
C ASP A 233 -14.07 0.01 6.12
N LEU A 234 -12.89 0.46 5.68
CA LEU A 234 -12.46 1.86 5.82
C LEU A 234 -13.31 2.82 5.00
N LEU A 235 -13.66 2.45 3.76
CA LEU A 235 -14.57 3.23 2.91
C LEU A 235 -16.00 3.22 3.49
N SER A 236 -16.46 2.09 4.05
CA SER A 236 -17.77 1.98 4.69
C SER A 236 -17.86 2.79 6.00
N LEU A 237 -16.73 3.11 6.62
CA LEU A 237 -16.64 4.04 7.73
C LEU A 237 -16.97 5.48 7.32
N GLY A 238 -17.20 5.74 6.03
CA GLY A 238 -17.57 7.07 5.54
C GLY A 238 -16.41 8.07 5.59
N VAL A 239 -15.18 7.58 5.58
CA VAL A 239 -14.00 8.43 5.45
C VAL A 239 -13.99 8.95 4.01
N HIS A 240 -14.63 10.08 3.80
CA HIS A 240 -14.55 10.80 2.55
C HIS A 240 -13.20 11.51 2.48
N VAL A 241 -12.35 11.09 1.56
CA VAL A 241 -11.16 11.84 1.23
C VAL A 241 -11.63 13.06 0.43
N PRO A 242 -11.57 14.29 0.98
CA PRO A 242 -11.99 15.48 0.26
C PRO A 242 -10.99 15.70 -0.88
N VAL A 243 -11.42 15.43 -2.10
CA VAL A 243 -10.65 15.71 -3.32
C VAL A 243 -11.28 16.85 -4.08
N ASP A 244 -10.46 17.76 -4.63
CA ASP A 244 -10.90 18.76 -5.57
C ASP A 244 -11.22 18.14 -6.96
N GLY A 245 -11.70 18.94 -7.88
CA GLY A 245 -12.06 18.48 -9.24
C GLY A 245 -10.88 17.86 -10.02
N ASP A 246 -9.64 18.11 -9.61
CA ASP A 246 -8.41 17.59 -10.20
C ASP A 246 -7.90 16.33 -9.45
N GLY A 247 -8.66 15.83 -8.45
CA GLY A 247 -8.28 14.65 -7.65
C GLY A 247 -7.18 14.92 -6.63
N ARG A 248 -6.92 16.19 -6.27
CA ARG A 248 -6.03 16.57 -5.17
C ARG A 248 -6.83 16.70 -3.89
N LEU A 249 -6.16 16.47 -2.75
CA LEU A 249 -6.79 16.76 -1.46
C LEU A 249 -7.22 18.24 -1.43
N ALA A 250 -8.50 18.48 -1.27
CA ALA A 250 -8.99 19.81 -0.98
C ALA A 250 -8.39 20.25 0.36
N GLY A 251 -7.63 21.33 0.34
CA GLY A 251 -7.15 21.94 1.58
C GLY A 251 -8.32 22.31 2.50
N PRO A 252 -8.09 22.49 3.81
CA PRO A 252 -9.14 22.90 4.72
C PRO A 252 -9.80 24.15 4.17
N ALA A 253 -11.11 24.07 3.91
CA ALA A 253 -11.88 25.23 3.50
C ALA A 253 -11.66 26.33 4.55
N MET A 254 -10.98 27.41 4.18
CA MET A 254 -10.97 28.62 5.01
C MET A 254 -12.43 29.10 5.05
N VAL A 255 -13.07 28.83 6.18
CA VAL A 255 -14.32 29.50 6.51
C VAL A 255 -13.93 30.97 6.73
N LEU A 256 -14.19 31.78 5.72
CA LEU A 256 -14.22 33.24 5.87
C LEU A 256 -15.55 33.58 6.54
N ASP A 257 -15.50 33.95 7.82
CA ASP A 257 -16.59 34.67 8.48
C ASP A 257 -16.75 36.07 7.89
#